data_85ae285bc88b5f6668a3e55a1e23dba4
#
_entry.id   85ae285bc88b5f6668a3e55a1e23dba4
#
_cell.length_a   1.000
_cell.length_b   1.000
_cell.length_c   1.000
_cell.angle_alpha   90.00
_cell.angle_beta   90.00
_cell.angle_gamma   90.00
#
_symmetry.space_group_name_H-M   'P 1'
#
loop_
_entity.id
_entity.type
_entity.pdbx_description
1 polymer ?
#
loop_
_entity_poly.entity_id
_entity_poly.type
_entity_poly.pdbx_seq_one_letter_code
_entity_poly.pdbx_strand_id
1 'polypeptide(L)'
;MNNILKIITSIFILVFFANVASSKENFFDEALKMYQDKKYDDARFMFERNIVFNPKDAKSYLYLAKIYNLEENQRKEEYNLDTALLIEPNNEEVILMLMKIALKKSNYSKVKDLSQTFVKVCKKLCDENDEIQESLKNLDPKNES
;
A
#
# COMPACT_ATOMS: atom_id res chain seq x y z
N MET A 1 39.10 28.53 37.12
CA MET A 1 39.15 28.30 35.66
C MET A 1 38.72 26.90 35.23
N ASN A 2 39.02 25.82 35.97
CA ASN A 2 38.61 24.44 35.61
C ASN A 2 37.10 24.12 35.62
N ASN A 3 36.32 24.76 36.47
CA ASN A 3 34.87 24.44 36.54
C ASN A 3 34.06 25.07 35.39
N ILE A 4 34.45 26.24 34.94
CA ILE A 4 33.81 26.90 33.78
C ILE A 4 34.07 26.11 32.51
N LEU A 5 35.29 25.60 32.32
CA LEU A 5 35.64 24.78 31.17
C LEU A 5 34.85 23.44 31.16
N LYS A 6 34.67 22.81 32.31
CA LYS A 6 33.83 21.60 32.44
C LYS A 6 32.35 21.85 32.13
N ILE A 7 31.81 22.99 32.52
CA ILE A 7 30.45 23.38 32.21
C ILE A 7 30.28 23.62 30.71
N ILE A 8 31.22 24.32 30.08
CA ILE A 8 31.22 24.60 28.63
C ILE A 8 31.32 23.30 27.83
N THR A 9 32.20 22.37 28.22
CA THR A 9 32.30 21.06 27.54
C THR A 9 31.07 20.21 27.73
N SER A 10 30.43 20.22 28.90
CA SER A 10 29.18 19.50 29.17
C SER A 10 28.01 20.05 28.33
N ILE A 11 27.89 21.36 28.21
CA ILE A 11 26.89 22.02 27.39
C ILE A 11 27.09 21.71 25.90
N PHE A 12 28.35 21.72 25.44
CA PHE A 12 28.69 21.40 24.05
C PHE A 12 28.34 19.97 23.67
N ILE A 13 28.58 19.01 24.58
CA ILE A 13 28.18 17.60 24.39
C ILE A 13 26.67 17.46 24.34
N LEU A 14 25.92 18.13 25.23
CA LEU A 14 24.46 18.10 25.23
C LEU A 14 23.85 18.68 23.95
N VAL A 15 24.40 19.76 23.42
CA VAL A 15 23.95 20.38 22.15
C VAL A 15 24.27 19.48 20.95
N PHE A 16 25.39 18.75 20.97
CA PHE A 16 25.76 17.82 19.91
C PHE A 16 24.81 16.61 19.84
N PHE A 17 24.35 16.10 20.97
CA PHE A 17 23.36 15.00 21.04
C PHE A 17 21.94 15.44 20.68
N ALA A 18 21.59 16.70 20.85
CA ALA A 18 20.27 17.21 20.52
C ALA A 18 20.02 17.34 19.00
N ASN A 19 21.08 17.36 18.18
CA ASN A 19 20.97 17.47 16.71
C ASN A 19 20.89 16.12 15.99
N VAL A 20 20.92 15.00 16.69
CA VAL A 20 20.54 13.69 16.14
C VAL A 20 19.03 13.47 16.30
N ALA A 21 18.24 14.50 16.04
CA ALA A 21 16.83 14.31 15.71
C ALA A 21 16.83 13.59 14.36
N SER A 22 16.65 12.29 14.41
CA SER A 22 16.40 11.44 13.25
C SER A 22 15.34 12.13 12.40
N SER A 23 15.73 12.72 11.30
CA SER A 23 14.80 13.06 10.24
C SER A 23 14.17 11.71 9.86
N LYS A 24 12.94 11.49 10.23
CA LYS A 24 12.17 10.32 9.80
C LYS A 24 12.10 10.46 8.29
N GLU A 25 13.04 9.79 7.60
CA GLU A 25 13.11 9.85 6.15
C GLU A 25 11.75 9.40 5.63
N ASN A 26 11.05 10.28 4.96
CA ASN A 26 9.71 10.01 4.44
C ASN A 26 9.83 9.39 3.06
N PHE A 27 10.36 8.16 3.01
CA PHE A 27 10.52 7.40 1.77
C PHE A 27 9.21 7.25 1.01
N PHE A 28 8.09 7.21 1.72
CA PHE A 28 6.78 7.10 1.09
C PHE A 28 6.45 8.33 0.22
N ASP A 29 6.64 9.55 0.73
CA ASP A 29 6.30 10.75 -0.04
C ASP A 29 7.22 10.93 -1.24
N GLU A 30 8.49 10.57 -1.11
CA GLU A 30 9.43 10.58 -2.22
C GLU A 30 9.03 9.54 -3.29
N ALA A 31 8.70 8.31 -2.86
CA ALA A 31 8.19 7.27 -3.74
C ALA A 31 6.91 7.68 -4.46
N LEU A 32 5.98 8.32 -3.73
CA LEU A 32 4.72 8.79 -4.29
C LEU A 32 4.94 9.84 -5.38
N LYS A 33 5.87 10.78 -5.14
CA LYS A 33 6.24 11.77 -6.15
C LYS A 33 6.82 11.11 -7.41
N MET A 34 7.73 10.15 -7.23
CA MET A 34 8.31 9.39 -8.35
C MET A 34 7.23 8.63 -9.14
N TYR A 35 6.27 8.02 -8.42
CA TYR A 35 5.13 7.35 -9.05
C TYR A 35 4.27 8.31 -9.88
N GLN A 36 3.98 9.51 -9.34
CA GLN A 36 3.23 10.55 -10.06
C GLN A 36 3.99 11.05 -11.30
N ASP A 37 5.32 11.14 -11.20
CA ASP A 37 6.22 11.49 -12.31
C ASP A 37 6.40 10.32 -13.31
N LYS A 38 5.71 9.18 -13.13
CA LYS A 38 5.80 7.95 -13.93
C LYS A 38 7.19 7.29 -13.94
N LYS A 39 8.02 7.59 -12.96
CA LYS A 39 9.33 6.96 -12.72
C LYS A 39 9.12 5.68 -11.89
N TYR A 40 8.48 4.68 -12.50
CA TYR A 40 7.98 3.51 -11.77
C TYR A 40 9.08 2.65 -11.15
N ASP A 41 10.24 2.50 -11.79
CA ASP A 41 11.37 1.74 -11.23
C ASP A 41 11.94 2.41 -9.98
N ASP A 42 12.13 3.73 -10.03
CA ASP A 42 12.61 4.51 -8.88
C ASP A 42 11.57 4.50 -7.75
N ALA A 43 10.28 4.69 -8.09
CA ALA A 43 9.18 4.63 -7.14
C ALA A 43 9.11 3.26 -6.45
N ARG A 44 9.25 2.16 -7.21
CA ARG A 44 9.27 0.79 -6.68
C ARG A 44 10.39 0.63 -5.66
N PHE A 45 11.62 1.02 -6.02
CA PHE A 45 12.76 0.95 -5.11
C PHE A 45 12.51 1.71 -3.80
N MET A 46 11.92 2.91 -3.88
CA MET A 46 11.64 3.73 -2.71
C MET A 46 10.49 3.20 -1.87
N PHE A 47 9.42 2.63 -2.47
CA PHE A 47 8.38 1.93 -1.72
C PHE A 47 8.91 0.67 -1.03
N GLU A 48 9.74 -0.13 -1.72
CA GLU A 48 10.41 -1.29 -1.13
C GLU A 48 11.31 -0.87 0.05
N ARG A 49 12.02 0.24 -0.09
CA ARG A 49 12.80 0.81 1.01
C ARG A 49 11.90 1.26 2.17
N ASN A 50 10.76 1.90 1.88
CA ASN A 50 9.84 2.33 2.92
C ASN A 50 9.32 1.15 3.75
N ILE A 51 8.97 0.03 3.14
CA ILE A 51 8.46 -1.13 3.88
C ILE A 51 9.52 -1.81 4.76
N VAL A 52 10.82 -1.67 4.45
CA VAL A 52 11.91 -2.14 5.33
C VAL A 52 11.87 -1.39 6.67
N PHE A 53 11.64 -0.08 6.65
CA PHE A 53 11.58 0.75 7.86
C PHE A 53 10.17 0.83 8.46
N ASN A 54 9.14 0.68 7.64
CA ASN A 54 7.73 0.78 8.01
C ASN A 54 6.95 -0.43 7.47
N PRO A 55 7.14 -1.64 7.99
CA PRO A 55 6.56 -2.87 7.42
C PRO A 55 5.03 -2.95 7.52
N LYS A 56 4.39 -2.05 8.27
CA LYS A 56 2.93 -1.92 8.40
C LYS A 56 2.35 -0.75 7.60
N ASP A 57 3.10 -0.20 6.65
CA ASP A 57 2.58 0.82 5.75
C ASP A 57 1.83 0.19 4.56
N ALA A 58 0.53 -0.04 4.73
CA ALA A 58 -0.34 -0.63 3.71
C ALA A 58 -0.31 0.14 2.38
N LYS A 59 -0.09 1.46 2.43
CA LYS A 59 -0.03 2.30 1.23
C LYS A 59 1.15 1.95 0.34
N SER A 60 2.32 1.68 0.91
CA SER A 60 3.49 1.25 0.11
C SER A 60 3.21 -0.05 -0.63
N TYR A 61 2.58 -1.03 0.02
CA TYR A 61 2.18 -2.27 -0.66
C TYR A 61 1.14 -2.03 -1.75
N LEU A 62 0.17 -1.14 -1.52
CA LEU A 62 -0.82 -0.77 -2.54
C LEU A 62 -0.14 -0.15 -3.78
N TYR A 63 0.80 0.79 -3.59
CA TYR A 63 1.50 1.40 -4.71
C TYR A 63 2.46 0.44 -5.41
N LEU A 64 3.11 -0.47 -4.70
CA LEU A 64 3.86 -1.58 -5.31
C LEU A 64 2.95 -2.46 -6.16
N ALA A 65 1.76 -2.81 -5.68
CA ALA A 65 0.79 -3.56 -6.46
C ALA A 65 0.39 -2.82 -7.73
N LYS A 66 0.14 -1.52 -7.66
CA LYS A 66 -0.18 -0.69 -8.85
C LYS A 66 0.96 -0.69 -9.87
N ILE A 67 2.22 -0.62 -9.42
CA ILE A 67 3.38 -0.70 -10.31
C ILE A 67 3.44 -2.08 -10.96
N TYR A 68 3.28 -3.16 -10.17
CA TYR A 68 3.28 -4.52 -10.72
C TYR A 68 2.11 -4.81 -11.66
N ASN A 69 0.96 -4.14 -11.48
CA ASN A 69 -0.13 -4.17 -12.44
C ASN A 69 0.28 -3.56 -13.79
N LEU A 70 0.97 -2.41 -13.79
CA LEU A 70 1.51 -1.78 -15.00
C LEU A 70 2.57 -2.65 -15.70
N GLU A 71 3.32 -3.44 -14.92
CA GLU A 71 4.31 -4.40 -15.42
C GLU A 71 3.69 -5.75 -15.84
N GLU A 72 2.37 -5.89 -15.76
CA GLU A 72 1.63 -7.13 -16.01
C GLU A 72 2.09 -8.32 -15.14
N ASN A 73 2.73 -8.02 -14.00
CA ASN A 73 3.20 -9.02 -13.05
C ASN A 73 2.13 -9.34 -12.01
N GLN A 74 1.09 -10.06 -12.45
CA GLN A 74 -0.08 -10.37 -11.62
C GLN A 74 0.27 -11.09 -10.30
N ARG A 75 1.30 -11.94 -10.27
CA ARG A 75 1.69 -12.64 -9.04
C ARG A 75 2.20 -11.67 -7.97
N LYS A 76 3.03 -10.71 -8.35
CA LYS A 76 3.56 -9.70 -7.42
C LYS A 76 2.48 -8.68 -7.06
N GLU A 77 1.63 -8.30 -8.00
CA GLU A 77 0.46 -7.46 -7.76
C GLU A 77 -0.41 -8.07 -6.65
N GLU A 78 -0.88 -9.31 -6.82
CA GLU A 78 -1.76 -9.97 -5.86
C GLU A 78 -1.08 -10.14 -4.50
N TYR A 79 0.20 -10.53 -4.45
CA TYR A 79 0.95 -10.66 -3.19
C TYR A 79 0.98 -9.34 -2.39
N ASN A 80 1.24 -8.22 -3.06
CA ASN A 80 1.27 -6.91 -2.41
C ASN A 80 -0.12 -6.45 -1.98
N LEU A 81 -1.17 -6.72 -2.77
CA LEU A 81 -2.55 -6.44 -2.39
C LEU A 81 -3.01 -7.27 -1.18
N ASP A 82 -2.71 -8.57 -1.16
CA ASP A 82 -3.05 -9.43 -0.02
C ASP A 82 -2.34 -8.94 1.26
N THR A 83 -1.08 -8.48 1.14
CA THR A 83 -0.35 -7.88 2.27
C THR A 83 -0.98 -6.56 2.71
N ALA A 84 -1.35 -5.68 1.77
CA ALA A 84 -2.02 -4.43 2.08
C ALA A 84 -3.38 -4.67 2.77
N LEU A 85 -4.14 -5.66 2.29
CA LEU A 85 -5.44 -6.03 2.89
C LEU A 85 -5.28 -6.59 4.31
N LEU A 86 -4.22 -7.36 4.57
CA LEU A 86 -3.92 -7.87 5.91
C LEU A 86 -3.65 -6.73 6.91
N ILE A 87 -3.00 -5.66 6.46
CA ILE A 87 -2.67 -4.49 7.29
C ILE A 87 -3.89 -3.57 7.44
N GLU A 88 -4.61 -3.30 6.34
CA GLU A 88 -5.80 -2.44 6.28
C GLU A 88 -6.99 -3.21 5.67
N PRO A 89 -7.72 -4.02 6.47
CA PRO A 89 -8.82 -4.86 5.96
C PRO A 89 -10.00 -4.09 5.34
N ASN A 90 -10.11 -2.79 5.64
CA ASN A 90 -11.19 -1.93 5.18
C ASN A 90 -10.77 -1.00 4.03
N ASN A 91 -9.65 -1.27 3.37
CA ASN A 91 -9.17 -0.45 2.25
C ASN A 91 -9.97 -0.80 0.99
N GLU A 92 -10.91 0.07 0.61
CA GLU A 92 -11.81 -0.16 -0.52
C GLU A 92 -11.06 -0.37 -1.85
N GLU A 93 -9.98 0.36 -2.09
CA GLU A 93 -9.20 0.24 -3.32
C GLU A 93 -8.48 -1.11 -3.43
N VAL A 94 -7.90 -1.57 -2.33
CA VAL A 94 -7.23 -2.88 -2.26
C VAL A 94 -8.23 -4.01 -2.51
N ILE A 95 -9.40 -3.95 -1.86
CA ILE A 95 -10.46 -4.96 -2.03
C ILE A 95 -10.92 -4.99 -3.49
N LEU A 96 -11.17 -3.83 -4.08
CA LEU A 96 -11.61 -3.70 -5.47
C LEU A 96 -10.58 -4.29 -6.45
N MET A 97 -9.30 -4.00 -6.28
CA MET A 97 -8.26 -4.56 -7.13
C MET A 97 -8.17 -6.08 -7.00
N LEU A 98 -8.30 -6.63 -5.80
CA LEU A 98 -8.34 -8.08 -5.58
C LEU A 98 -9.59 -8.74 -6.20
N MET A 99 -10.74 -8.07 -6.15
CA MET A 99 -11.95 -8.55 -6.84
C MET A 99 -11.73 -8.63 -8.35
N LYS A 100 -11.12 -7.61 -8.97
CA LYS A 100 -10.79 -7.58 -10.39
C LYS A 100 -9.81 -8.72 -10.77
N ILE A 101 -8.80 -8.99 -9.94
CA ILE A 101 -7.89 -10.13 -10.14
C ILE A 101 -8.63 -11.47 -10.02
N ALA A 102 -9.45 -11.62 -8.99
CA ALA A 102 -10.20 -12.85 -8.77
C ALA A 102 -11.15 -13.14 -9.94
N LEU A 103 -11.80 -12.10 -10.48
CA LEU A 103 -12.68 -12.22 -11.66
C LEU A 103 -11.89 -12.68 -12.89
N LYS A 104 -10.73 -12.07 -13.18
CA LYS A 104 -9.82 -12.49 -14.27
C LYS A 104 -9.39 -13.95 -14.14
N LYS A 105 -9.25 -14.46 -12.91
CA LYS A 105 -8.89 -15.85 -12.60
C LYS A 105 -10.09 -16.80 -12.55
N SER A 106 -11.29 -16.33 -12.86
CA SER A 106 -12.54 -17.09 -12.71
C SER A 106 -12.75 -17.63 -11.28
N ASN A 107 -12.17 -16.97 -10.28
CA ASN A 107 -12.38 -17.32 -8.88
C ASN A 107 -13.60 -16.59 -8.32
N TYR A 108 -14.78 -17.01 -8.77
CA TYR A 108 -16.05 -16.37 -8.45
C TYR A 108 -16.40 -16.40 -6.96
N SER A 109 -15.94 -17.44 -6.23
CA SER A 109 -16.10 -17.50 -4.77
C SER A 109 -15.36 -16.34 -4.10
N LYS A 110 -14.06 -16.14 -4.44
CA LYS A 110 -13.27 -15.01 -3.89
C LYS A 110 -13.89 -13.65 -4.25
N VAL A 111 -14.46 -13.50 -5.46
CA VAL A 111 -15.18 -12.28 -5.86
C VAL A 111 -16.37 -12.03 -4.95
N LYS A 112 -17.22 -13.04 -4.69
CA LYS A 112 -18.40 -12.95 -3.83
C LYS A 112 -18.02 -12.56 -2.40
N ASP A 113 -17.01 -13.21 -1.83
CA ASP A 113 -16.55 -12.95 -0.46
C ASP A 113 -16.00 -11.52 -0.30
N LEU A 114 -15.16 -11.09 -1.24
CA LEU A 114 -14.61 -9.73 -1.25
C LEU A 114 -15.68 -8.67 -1.46
N SER A 115 -16.67 -8.93 -2.33
CA SER A 115 -17.79 -8.03 -2.58
C SER A 115 -18.63 -7.80 -1.32
N GLN A 116 -18.90 -8.85 -0.52
CA GLN A 116 -19.61 -8.71 0.74
C GLN A 116 -18.87 -7.79 1.73
N THR A 117 -17.54 -7.83 1.71
CA THR A 117 -16.71 -6.93 2.51
C THR A 117 -16.71 -5.53 1.93
N PHE A 118 -16.56 -5.42 0.60
CA PHE A 118 -16.50 -4.15 -0.12
C PHE A 118 -17.73 -3.28 0.13
N VAL A 119 -18.94 -3.85 0.02
CA VAL A 119 -20.22 -3.14 0.25
C VAL A 119 -20.29 -2.51 1.65
N LYS A 120 -19.65 -3.13 2.65
CA LYS A 120 -19.65 -2.63 4.04
C LYS A 120 -18.65 -1.48 4.26
N VAL A 121 -17.61 -1.40 3.45
CA VAL A 121 -16.48 -0.48 3.68
C VAL A 121 -16.36 0.61 2.62
N CYS A 122 -16.96 0.43 1.46
CA CYS A 122 -16.85 1.37 0.34
C CYS A 122 -17.41 2.74 0.71
N LYS A 123 -16.76 3.80 0.21
CA LYS A 123 -17.14 5.20 0.42
C LYS A 123 -17.14 6.01 -0.87
N LYS A 124 -16.18 5.73 -1.74
CA LYS A 124 -15.94 6.47 -2.99
C LYS A 124 -16.03 5.59 -4.23
N LEU A 125 -15.78 4.29 -4.07
CA LEU A 125 -15.69 3.33 -5.17
C LEU A 125 -16.89 2.38 -5.22
N CYS A 126 -18.01 2.72 -4.55
CA CYS A 126 -19.14 1.81 -4.41
C CYS A 126 -19.75 1.41 -5.76
N ASP A 127 -19.78 2.33 -6.72
CA ASP A 127 -20.36 2.08 -8.06
C ASP A 127 -19.56 1.00 -8.84
N GLU A 128 -18.27 0.86 -8.57
CA GLU A 128 -17.42 -0.18 -9.19
C GLU A 128 -17.85 -1.62 -8.82
N ASN A 129 -18.54 -1.78 -7.69
CA ASN A 129 -19.07 -3.08 -7.31
C ASN A 129 -20.18 -3.54 -8.26
N ASP A 130 -21.00 -2.64 -8.75
CA ASP A 130 -22.12 -2.98 -9.64
C ASP A 130 -21.61 -3.53 -10.97
N GLU A 131 -20.53 -2.95 -11.52
CA GLU A 131 -19.85 -3.46 -12.72
C GLU A 131 -19.29 -4.88 -12.51
N ILE A 132 -18.69 -5.12 -11.33
CA ILE A 132 -18.17 -6.45 -10.98
C ILE A 132 -19.31 -7.46 -10.80
N GLN A 133 -20.42 -7.07 -10.15
CA GLN A 133 -21.58 -7.94 -9.98
C GLN A 133 -22.23 -8.28 -11.32
N GLU A 134 -22.32 -7.35 -12.25
CA GLU A 134 -22.80 -7.61 -13.61
C GLU A 134 -21.88 -8.60 -14.34
N SER A 135 -20.57 -8.37 -14.28
CA SER A 135 -19.59 -9.29 -14.84
C SER A 135 -19.67 -10.70 -14.23
N LEU A 136 -19.89 -10.77 -12.89
CA LEU A 136 -20.04 -12.03 -12.19
C LEU A 136 -21.29 -12.80 -12.64
N LYS A 137 -22.41 -12.10 -12.85
CA LYS A 137 -23.66 -12.72 -13.36
C LYS A 137 -23.46 -13.32 -14.75
N ASN A 138 -22.68 -12.66 -15.58
CA ASN A 138 -22.46 -13.06 -16.97
C ASN A 138 -21.44 -14.20 -17.12
N LEU A 139 -20.53 -14.37 -16.14
CA LEU A 139 -19.40 -15.28 -16.24
C LEU A 139 -19.49 -16.49 -15.29
N ASP A 140 -20.30 -16.45 -14.21
CA ASP A 140 -20.41 -17.55 -13.25
C ASP A 140 -21.44 -18.58 -13.73
N PRO A 141 -21.02 -19.79 -14.14
CA PRO A 141 -21.92 -20.84 -14.65
C PRO A 141 -22.99 -21.30 -13.65
N LYS A 142 -22.77 -21.03 -12.36
CA LYS A 142 -23.74 -21.40 -11.28
C LYS A 142 -24.92 -20.44 -11.17
N ASN A 143 -24.92 -19.34 -11.91
CA ASN A 143 -26.04 -18.40 -11.91
C ASN A 143 -27.10 -18.70 -13.01
N GLU A 144 -26.87 -19.74 -13.85
CA GLU A 144 -27.79 -20.15 -14.91
C GLU A 144 -28.81 -21.21 -14.46
N SER A 145 -28.92 -21.51 -13.14
CA SER A 145 -29.83 -22.51 -12.59
C SER A 145 -30.92 -21.93 -11.72
#